data_24ed295407e2ac1f1bb3a7a9e2257586
#
_entry.id   24ed295407e2ac1f1bb3a7a9e2257586
#
_cell.length_a   1.000
_cell.length_b   1.000
_cell.length_c   1.000
_cell.angle_alpha   90.00
_cell.angle_beta   90.00
_cell.angle_gamma   90.00
#
_symmetry.space_group_name_H-M   'P 1'
#
loop_
_entity.id
_entity.type
_entity.pdbx_description
1 polymer ?
#
loop_
_entity_poly.entity_id
_entity_poly.type
_entity_poly.pdbx_seq_one_letter_code
_entity_poly.pdbx_strand_id
1 'polypeptide(L)'
;PRLHSYRCPFPEDSDRELPIVTLWLGDAVNGTLRQLDCEPYCFPLLLGNTSSSYARWLEDSSAVYFTWFSRGNKKARLCLCDAETGEVHILVEESHEKFLNVGTGGTLDGFGNYRFSNFVTGDRKWSFWQSERDGLARLYRYNNADGSCEGAITPDGIIAQQLVAVDPERQQI
;
A
#
# COMPACT_ATOMS: atom_id res chain seq x y z
N PRO A 1 35.74 -12.09 -15.91
CA PRO A 1 34.43 -12.34 -15.33
C PRO A 1 33.48 -12.70 -16.44
N ARG A 2 32.80 -13.86 -16.33
CA ARG A 2 31.76 -14.24 -17.27
C ARG A 2 30.45 -13.65 -16.78
N LEU A 3 29.76 -12.88 -17.64
CA LEU A 3 28.39 -12.46 -17.41
C LEU A 3 27.48 -13.69 -17.49
N HIS A 4 26.81 -14.01 -16.42
CA HIS A 4 25.75 -15.00 -16.40
C HIS A 4 24.42 -14.25 -16.51
N SER A 5 23.69 -14.46 -17.58
CA SER A 5 22.32 -13.97 -17.71
C SER A 5 21.36 -15.02 -17.16
N TYR A 6 20.51 -14.62 -16.24
CA TYR A 6 19.41 -15.45 -15.74
C TYR A 6 18.11 -14.96 -16.40
N ARG A 7 17.36 -15.89 -17.00
CA ARG A 7 15.97 -15.59 -17.36
C ARG A 7 15.12 -15.88 -16.13
N CYS A 8 14.52 -14.84 -15.59
CA CYS A 8 13.46 -14.98 -14.60
C CYS A 8 12.14 -14.85 -15.36
N PRO A 9 11.37 -15.93 -15.55
CA PRO A 9 10.07 -15.82 -16.21
C PRO A 9 9.13 -15.02 -15.30
N PHE A 10 8.59 -13.94 -15.84
CA PHE A 10 7.45 -13.28 -15.22
C PHE A 10 6.19 -14.08 -15.52
N PRO A 11 5.30 -14.26 -14.54
CA PRO A 11 4.01 -14.86 -14.81
C PRO A 11 3.25 -14.03 -15.84
N GLU A 12 2.87 -14.66 -16.95
CA GLU A 12 2.04 -14.05 -17.98
C GLU A 12 0.55 -14.22 -17.66
N ASP A 13 -0.32 -13.45 -18.34
CA ASP A 13 -1.77 -13.56 -18.15
C ASP A 13 -2.33 -14.94 -18.54
N SER A 14 -1.60 -15.66 -19.38
CA SER A 14 -1.92 -17.03 -19.80
C SER A 14 -1.49 -18.10 -18.80
N ASP A 15 -0.69 -17.76 -17.79
CA ASP A 15 -0.20 -18.73 -16.83
C ASP A 15 -1.35 -19.27 -15.97
N ARG A 16 -1.44 -20.61 -15.90
CA ARG A 16 -2.47 -21.28 -15.12
C ARG A 16 -2.13 -21.33 -13.64
N GLU A 17 -0.84 -21.29 -13.30
CA GLU A 17 -0.34 -21.32 -11.94
C GLU A 17 0.47 -20.04 -11.67
N LEU A 18 -0.07 -19.21 -10.82
CA LEU A 18 0.54 -17.95 -10.43
C LEU A 18 0.95 -17.99 -8.98
N PRO A 19 2.07 -17.36 -8.61
CA PRO A 19 2.38 -17.15 -7.21
C PRO A 19 1.28 -16.32 -6.55
N ILE A 20 0.74 -16.81 -5.46
CA ILE A 20 -0.31 -16.13 -4.69
C ILE A 20 0.31 -15.73 -3.35
N VAL A 21 0.14 -14.46 -2.99
CA VAL A 21 0.57 -13.92 -1.70
C VAL A 21 -0.65 -13.76 -0.80
N THR A 22 -0.58 -14.34 0.39
CA THR A 22 -1.56 -14.15 1.45
C THR A 22 -0.91 -13.48 2.64
N LEU A 23 -1.69 -12.68 3.36
CA LEU A 23 -1.23 -12.01 4.57
C LEU A 23 -1.68 -12.77 5.81
N TRP A 24 -0.81 -12.78 6.81
CA TRP A 24 -1.06 -13.45 8.08
C TRP A 24 -0.69 -12.52 9.23
N LEU A 25 -1.53 -12.51 10.26
CA LEU A 25 -1.25 -11.85 11.53
C LEU A 25 -0.76 -12.89 12.52
N GLY A 26 0.41 -12.67 13.12
CA GLY A 26 1.02 -13.56 14.09
C GLY A 26 1.03 -12.98 15.50
N ASP A 27 0.63 -13.78 16.47
CA ASP A 27 0.84 -13.51 17.89
C ASP A 27 2.14 -14.18 18.34
N ALA A 28 3.15 -13.38 18.60
CA ALA A 28 4.48 -13.87 19.00
C ALA A 28 4.52 -14.45 20.43
N VAL A 29 3.54 -14.12 21.26
CA VAL A 29 3.46 -14.63 22.64
C VAL A 29 2.87 -16.03 22.67
N ASN A 30 1.75 -16.20 21.97
CA ASN A 30 1.00 -17.45 21.95
C ASN A 30 1.40 -18.38 20.80
N GLY A 31 2.19 -17.90 19.84
CA GLY A 31 2.62 -18.65 18.67
C GLY A 31 1.49 -18.95 17.69
N THR A 32 0.40 -18.20 17.72
CA THR A 32 -0.73 -18.40 16.82
C THR A 32 -0.61 -17.55 15.56
N LEU A 33 -1.12 -18.09 14.44
CA LEU A 33 -1.18 -17.42 13.15
C LEU A 33 -2.63 -17.38 12.67
N ARG A 34 -3.05 -16.22 12.18
CA ARG A 34 -4.36 -16.02 11.57
C ARG A 34 -4.17 -15.49 10.16
N GLN A 35 -4.75 -16.15 9.17
CA GLN A 35 -4.80 -15.61 7.81
C GLN A 35 -5.79 -14.46 7.77
N LEU A 36 -5.41 -13.36 7.14
CA LEU A 36 -6.28 -12.22 6.97
C LEU A 36 -7.29 -12.51 5.86
N ASP A 37 -8.55 -12.10 6.10
CA ASP A 37 -9.62 -12.18 5.11
C ASP A 37 -9.51 -11.00 4.14
N CYS A 38 -8.52 -11.07 3.27
CA CYS A 38 -8.35 -10.14 2.17
C CYS A 38 -8.08 -10.91 0.88
N GLU A 39 -8.49 -10.32 -0.24
CA GLU A 39 -8.25 -10.89 -1.55
C GLU A 39 -6.75 -11.18 -1.74
N PRO A 40 -6.35 -12.44 -2.06
CA PRO A 40 -4.97 -12.74 -2.33
C PRO A 40 -4.46 -11.91 -3.50
N TYR A 41 -3.21 -11.50 -3.46
CA TYR A 41 -2.64 -10.77 -4.57
C TYR A 41 -1.48 -11.51 -5.20
N CYS A 42 -1.44 -11.42 -6.53
CA CYS A 42 -0.35 -11.92 -7.32
C CYS A 42 0.69 -10.80 -7.43
N PHE A 43 1.63 -10.79 -6.51
CA PHE A 43 2.70 -9.82 -6.55
C PHE A 43 3.85 -10.36 -7.39
N PRO A 44 4.31 -9.64 -8.42
CA PRO A 44 5.60 -9.96 -8.98
C PRO A 44 6.63 -9.72 -7.90
N LEU A 45 7.25 -10.78 -7.44
CA LEU A 45 8.39 -10.75 -6.53
C LEU A 45 9.55 -9.98 -7.19
N LEU A 46 9.38 -8.68 -7.28
CA LEU A 46 10.36 -7.82 -7.83
C LEU A 46 11.02 -7.01 -6.76
N LEU A 47 12.23 -7.44 -6.59
CA LEU A 47 13.31 -6.55 -6.30
C LEU A 47 13.42 -6.11 -4.85
N GLY A 48 14.14 -6.91 -4.13
CA GLY A 48 14.92 -6.46 -3.01
C GLY A 48 14.08 -6.06 -1.79
N ASN A 49 14.44 -6.54 -0.69
CA ASN A 49 14.23 -6.09 0.71
C ASN A 49 13.05 -5.13 0.98
N THR A 50 11.86 -5.44 0.47
CA THR A 50 10.69 -4.57 0.49
C THR A 50 9.69 -4.96 1.58
N SER A 51 10.04 -5.91 2.43
CA SER A 51 9.11 -6.49 3.41
C SER A 51 8.55 -5.49 4.43
N SER A 52 9.27 -4.41 4.72
CA SER A 52 8.81 -3.42 5.69
C SER A 52 7.93 -2.32 5.11
N SER A 53 7.75 -2.28 3.78
CA SER A 53 7.12 -1.14 3.13
C SER A 53 5.63 -1.33 2.85
N TYR A 54 5.14 -2.57 2.85
CA TYR A 54 3.76 -2.88 2.46
C TYR A 54 2.77 -2.85 3.63
N ALA A 55 3.25 -3.07 4.84
CA ALA A 55 2.42 -3.07 6.03
C ALA A 55 3.06 -2.23 7.14
N ARG A 56 2.25 -1.44 7.82
CA ARG A 56 2.68 -0.58 8.92
C ARG A 56 1.71 -0.71 10.08
N TRP A 57 2.25 -0.83 11.27
CA TRP A 57 1.49 -0.74 12.49
C TRP A 57 1.08 0.71 12.77
N LEU A 58 -0.09 0.90 13.35
CA LEU A 58 -0.41 2.14 14.05
C LEU A 58 0.50 2.24 15.30
N GLU A 59 0.74 3.45 15.77
CA GLU A 59 1.64 3.69 16.90
C GLU A 59 1.21 2.97 18.18
N ASP A 60 -0.10 2.84 18.39
CA ASP A 60 -0.69 2.13 19.51
C ASP A 60 -0.75 0.61 19.33
N SER A 61 -0.26 0.09 18.21
CA SER A 61 -0.30 -1.33 17.83
C SER A 61 -1.70 -1.93 17.73
N SER A 62 -2.73 -1.11 17.68
CA SER A 62 -4.13 -1.58 17.64
C SER A 62 -4.57 -2.07 16.26
N ALA A 63 -3.85 -1.69 15.22
CA ALA A 63 -4.11 -2.12 13.86
C ALA A 63 -2.87 -2.06 12.99
N VAL A 64 -2.91 -2.78 11.87
CA VAL A 64 -1.92 -2.69 10.80
C VAL A 64 -2.59 -2.26 9.52
N TYR A 65 -2.01 -1.30 8.80
CA TYR A 65 -2.49 -0.91 7.49
C TYR A 65 -1.50 -1.31 6.40
N PHE A 66 -2.04 -1.65 5.23
CA PHE A 66 -1.24 -2.12 4.10
C PHE A 66 -1.90 -1.75 2.78
N THR A 67 -1.10 -1.74 1.72
CA THR A 67 -1.58 -1.51 0.37
C THR A 67 -1.70 -2.83 -0.37
N TRP A 68 -2.86 -3.10 -0.95
CA TRP A 68 -3.14 -4.22 -1.81
C TRP A 68 -3.21 -3.76 -3.26
N PHE A 69 -2.71 -4.58 -4.17
CA PHE A 69 -2.76 -4.34 -5.62
C PHE A 69 -3.28 -5.56 -6.36
N SER A 70 -4.12 -5.31 -7.36
CA SER A 70 -4.47 -6.35 -8.31
C SER A 70 -3.30 -6.65 -9.24
N ARG A 71 -3.31 -7.85 -9.82
CA ARG A 71 -2.41 -8.16 -10.93
C ARG A 71 -2.58 -7.13 -12.05
N GLY A 72 -1.44 -6.71 -12.62
CA GLY A 72 -1.40 -5.67 -13.66
C GLY A 72 -1.64 -4.26 -13.14
N ASN A 73 -1.66 -4.07 -11.81
CA ASN A 73 -1.80 -2.77 -11.16
C ASN A 73 -2.98 -1.93 -11.69
N LYS A 74 -4.12 -2.59 -11.95
CA LYS A 74 -5.34 -1.89 -12.40
C LYS A 74 -6.24 -1.48 -11.26
N LYS A 75 -6.06 -2.09 -10.09
CA LYS A 75 -6.78 -1.78 -8.87
C LYS A 75 -5.82 -1.76 -7.69
N ALA A 76 -5.99 -0.79 -6.82
CA ALA A 76 -5.24 -0.68 -5.57
C ALA A 76 -6.17 -0.33 -4.41
N ARG A 77 -5.84 -0.81 -3.22
CA ARG A 77 -6.59 -0.58 -1.98
C ARG A 77 -5.66 -0.21 -0.85
N LEU A 78 -6.07 0.72 -0.03
CA LEU A 78 -5.52 0.90 1.31
C LEU A 78 -6.41 0.13 2.28
N CYS A 79 -5.84 -0.85 2.95
CA CYS A 79 -6.54 -1.73 3.88
C CYS A 79 -6.05 -1.48 5.30
N LEU A 80 -6.96 -1.59 6.27
CA LEU A 80 -6.68 -1.55 7.69
C LEU A 80 -7.14 -2.87 8.31
N CYS A 81 -6.23 -3.57 8.97
CA CYS A 81 -6.51 -4.79 9.71
C CYS A 81 -6.49 -4.51 11.21
N ASP A 82 -7.58 -4.78 11.89
CA ASP A 82 -7.64 -4.72 13.35
C ASP A 82 -6.79 -5.85 13.94
N ALA A 83 -5.91 -5.51 14.90
CA ALA A 83 -4.94 -6.46 15.43
C ALA A 83 -5.58 -7.52 16.36
N GLU A 84 -6.68 -7.20 17.02
CA GLU A 84 -7.36 -8.11 17.92
C GLU A 84 -8.27 -9.08 17.17
N THR A 85 -9.12 -8.54 16.29
CA THR A 85 -10.13 -9.32 15.57
C THR A 85 -9.58 -9.95 14.30
N GLY A 86 -8.57 -9.35 13.66
CA GLY A 86 -8.06 -9.70 12.34
C GLY A 86 -9.00 -9.28 11.20
N GLU A 87 -10.03 -8.49 11.49
CA GLU A 87 -10.94 -7.96 10.49
C GLU A 87 -10.24 -6.96 9.60
N VAL A 88 -10.48 -7.05 8.29
CA VAL A 88 -9.87 -6.16 7.29
C VAL A 88 -10.91 -5.24 6.70
N HIS A 89 -10.67 -3.93 6.81
CA HIS A 89 -11.49 -2.88 6.25
C HIS A 89 -10.76 -2.22 5.07
N ILE A 90 -11.48 -1.99 3.97
CA ILE A 90 -10.97 -1.22 2.84
C ILE A 90 -11.27 0.26 3.10
N LEU A 91 -10.21 1.07 3.30
CA LEU A 91 -10.34 2.51 3.56
C LEU A 91 -10.38 3.32 2.27
N VAL A 92 -9.59 2.92 1.26
CA VAL A 92 -9.54 3.55 -0.05
C VAL A 92 -9.46 2.47 -1.11
N GLU A 93 -10.24 2.63 -2.17
CA GLU A 93 -10.09 1.83 -3.39
C GLU A 93 -9.97 2.75 -4.60
N GLU A 94 -9.01 2.47 -5.47
CA GLU A 94 -8.82 3.15 -6.74
C GLU A 94 -8.64 2.14 -7.85
N SER A 95 -9.19 2.44 -9.02
CA SER A 95 -9.06 1.60 -10.21
C SER A 95 -8.82 2.43 -11.46
N HIS A 96 -8.09 1.84 -12.41
CA HIS A 96 -7.83 2.45 -13.71
C HIS A 96 -7.81 1.36 -14.78
N GLU A 97 -8.31 1.67 -15.98
CA GLU A 97 -8.40 0.68 -17.07
C GLU A 97 -7.05 0.17 -17.57
N LYS A 98 -6.02 0.99 -17.49
CA LYS A 98 -4.67 0.68 -17.98
C LYS A 98 -3.73 0.30 -16.83
N PHE A 99 -3.40 1.25 -15.99
CA PHE A 99 -2.39 1.10 -14.95
C PHE A 99 -2.57 2.15 -13.86
N LEU A 100 -2.37 1.76 -12.60
CA LEU A 100 -2.30 2.66 -11.45
C LEU A 100 -0.87 2.76 -10.95
N ASN A 101 -0.41 3.98 -10.80
CA ASN A 101 0.88 4.28 -10.17
C ASN A 101 0.66 4.86 -8.76
N VAL A 102 -0.16 4.18 -7.97
CA VAL A 102 -0.50 4.62 -6.61
C VAL A 102 0.35 3.88 -5.59
N GLY A 103 0.97 4.62 -4.71
CA GLY A 103 1.72 4.05 -3.59
C GLY A 103 2.92 3.17 -3.94
N THR A 104 3.06 2.79 -5.22
CA THR A 104 4.28 2.18 -5.74
C THR A 104 5.22 3.21 -6.34
N GLY A 105 4.79 4.44 -6.43
CA GLY A 105 5.57 5.58 -6.88
C GLY A 105 6.75 5.90 -5.97
N GLY A 106 7.22 4.88 -5.30
CA GLY A 106 8.51 4.93 -4.71
C GLY A 106 9.49 5.22 -5.81
N THR A 107 9.89 6.46 -5.92
CA THR A 107 11.25 6.71 -6.28
C THR A 107 12.05 5.76 -5.42
N LEU A 108 12.69 4.79 -6.05
CA LEU A 108 13.77 4.09 -5.42
C LEU A 108 14.63 5.20 -4.82
N ASP A 109 14.67 5.33 -3.49
CA ASP A 109 15.74 6.11 -2.94
C ASP A 109 17.01 5.50 -3.51
N GLY A 110 18.09 6.24 -3.62
CA GLY A 110 19.34 5.74 -4.20
C GLY A 110 19.88 4.45 -3.54
N PHE A 111 19.13 3.86 -2.61
CA PHE A 111 19.40 2.64 -1.87
C PHE A 111 18.41 1.51 -2.18
N GLY A 112 17.45 1.71 -3.10
CA GLY A 112 16.52 0.67 -3.53
C GLY A 112 15.31 0.45 -2.61
N ASN A 113 15.00 1.38 -1.70
CA ASN A 113 13.82 1.27 -0.85
C ASN A 113 12.61 1.90 -1.53
N TYR A 114 11.51 1.15 -1.61
CA TYR A 114 10.22 1.71 -2.00
C TYR A 114 9.64 2.52 -0.84
N ARG A 115 9.28 3.75 -1.10
CA ARG A 115 8.63 4.62 -0.12
C ARG A 115 7.17 4.78 -0.51
N PHE A 116 6.28 4.34 0.38
CA PHE A 116 4.84 4.52 0.19
C PHE A 116 4.41 5.89 0.66
N SER A 117 3.52 6.48 -0.12
CA SER A 117 2.91 7.76 0.21
C SER A 117 1.50 7.60 0.75
N ASN A 118 1.24 6.47 1.43
CA ASN A 118 -0.03 6.20 2.08
C ASN A 118 0.14 6.22 3.58
N PHE A 119 -0.83 6.76 4.27
CA PHE A 119 -0.80 6.90 5.72
C PHE A 119 -2.21 6.80 6.30
N VAL A 120 -2.32 6.21 7.47
CA VAL A 120 -3.55 6.18 8.29
C VAL A 120 -3.22 6.86 9.62
N THR A 121 -4.05 7.82 10.05
CA THR A 121 -3.86 8.48 11.34
C THR A 121 -4.06 7.52 12.50
N GLY A 122 -3.36 7.76 13.63
CA GLY A 122 -3.42 6.90 14.80
C GLY A 122 -4.83 6.79 15.40
N ASP A 123 -5.65 7.84 15.28
CA ASP A 123 -7.06 7.84 15.68
C ASP A 123 -7.99 7.14 14.66
N ARG A 124 -7.43 6.60 13.57
CA ARG A 124 -8.12 5.91 12.47
C ARG A 124 -9.15 6.77 11.72
N LYS A 125 -9.18 8.08 11.93
CA LYS A 125 -10.19 8.95 11.29
C LYS A 125 -9.88 9.28 9.85
N TRP A 126 -8.59 9.41 9.52
CA TRP A 126 -8.14 9.91 8.24
C TRP A 126 -7.18 8.95 7.57
N SER A 127 -7.32 8.85 6.26
CA SER A 127 -6.35 8.21 5.38
C SER A 127 -5.81 9.21 4.37
N PHE A 128 -4.54 9.06 4.05
CA PHE A 128 -3.87 9.81 3.00
C PHE A 128 -3.45 8.84 1.90
N TRP A 129 -3.78 9.22 0.68
CA TRP A 129 -3.59 8.38 -0.50
C TRP A 129 -2.99 9.19 -1.64
N GLN A 130 -1.83 8.74 -2.17
CA GLN A 130 -1.24 9.32 -3.36
C GLN A 130 -1.91 8.75 -4.60
N SER A 131 -2.32 9.63 -5.52
CA SER A 131 -2.98 9.25 -6.76
C SER A 131 -2.59 10.18 -7.90
N GLU A 132 -2.55 9.64 -9.11
CA GLU A 132 -2.34 10.39 -10.37
C GLU A 132 -3.66 10.61 -11.12
N ARG A 133 -4.82 10.48 -10.47
CA ARG A 133 -6.17 10.56 -11.11
C ARG A 133 -6.41 11.85 -11.87
N ASP A 134 -5.77 12.93 -11.45
CA ASP A 134 -5.86 14.25 -12.08
C ASP A 134 -4.69 14.54 -13.04
N GLY A 135 -3.91 13.50 -13.42
CA GLY A 135 -2.78 13.60 -14.32
C GLY A 135 -1.44 13.94 -13.66
N LEU A 136 -1.44 14.36 -12.39
CA LEU A 136 -0.25 14.58 -11.57
C LEU A 136 -0.35 13.76 -10.29
N ALA A 137 0.79 13.26 -9.79
CA ALA A 137 0.83 12.61 -8.49
C ALA A 137 0.51 13.63 -7.40
N ARG A 138 -0.64 13.47 -6.75
CA ARG A 138 -1.15 14.33 -5.68
C ARG A 138 -1.54 13.50 -4.47
N LEU A 139 -1.54 14.12 -3.30
CA LEU A 139 -1.98 13.49 -2.05
C LEU A 139 -3.43 13.87 -1.76
N TYR A 140 -4.27 12.85 -1.56
CA TYR A 140 -5.70 13.00 -1.27
C TYR A 140 -5.99 12.58 0.16
N ARG A 141 -6.92 13.27 0.81
CA ARG A 141 -7.41 12.93 2.14
C ARG A 141 -8.77 12.24 2.05
N TYR A 142 -8.92 11.19 2.83
CA TYR A 142 -10.16 10.42 2.96
C TYR A 142 -10.64 10.40 4.40
N ASN A 143 -11.93 10.55 4.60
CA ASN A 143 -12.61 10.32 5.85
C ASN A 143 -12.91 8.82 5.99
N ASN A 144 -12.31 8.15 6.97
CA ASN A 144 -12.47 6.72 7.13
C ASN A 144 -13.85 6.31 7.70
N ALA A 145 -14.63 7.25 8.24
CA ALA A 145 -15.95 6.95 8.79
C ALA A 145 -16.99 6.68 7.69
N ASP A 146 -16.85 7.31 6.54
CA ASP A 146 -17.80 7.20 5.43
C ASP A 146 -17.13 6.90 4.08
N GLY A 147 -15.79 6.83 4.04
CA GLY A 147 -15.02 6.57 2.83
C GLY A 147 -14.96 7.75 1.86
N SER A 148 -15.46 8.93 2.24
CA SER A 148 -15.49 10.10 1.36
C SER A 148 -14.09 10.67 1.11
N CYS A 149 -13.82 11.04 -0.15
CA CYS A 149 -12.62 11.77 -0.53
C CYS A 149 -12.85 13.27 -0.35
N GLU A 150 -12.11 13.90 0.54
CA GLU A 150 -12.20 15.35 0.78
C GLU A 150 -11.42 16.20 -0.22
N GLY A 151 -10.77 15.54 -1.18
CA GLY A 151 -10.00 16.21 -2.24
C GLY A 151 -8.49 16.12 -2.04
N ALA A 152 -7.79 16.72 -2.99
CA ALA A 152 -6.33 16.81 -2.94
C ALA A 152 -5.90 17.87 -1.91
N ILE A 153 -4.94 17.50 -1.07
CA ILE A 153 -4.35 18.41 -0.08
C ILE A 153 -3.05 19.05 -0.60
N THR A 154 -2.46 18.49 -1.65
CA THR A 154 -1.35 19.14 -2.35
C THR A 154 -1.88 20.23 -3.27
N PRO A 155 -1.22 21.41 -3.34
CA PRO A 155 -1.62 22.50 -4.24
C PRO A 155 -1.65 22.08 -5.72
N ASP A 156 -2.42 22.79 -6.52
CA ASP A 156 -2.45 22.58 -7.96
C ASP A 156 -1.07 22.83 -8.59
N GLY A 157 -0.71 21.98 -9.58
CA GLY A 157 0.57 22.07 -10.27
C GLY A 157 1.77 21.54 -9.47
N ILE A 158 1.57 21.09 -8.24
CA ILE A 158 2.62 20.48 -7.42
C ILE A 158 2.53 18.97 -7.50
N ILE A 159 3.66 18.33 -7.77
CA ILE A 159 3.78 16.87 -7.77
C ILE A 159 4.21 16.43 -6.36
N ALA A 160 3.37 15.62 -5.72
CA ALA A 160 3.73 14.95 -4.47
C ALA A 160 4.62 13.74 -4.77
N GLN A 161 5.89 13.82 -4.43
CA GLN A 161 6.80 12.71 -4.63
C GLN A 161 6.70 11.69 -3.49
N GLN A 162 6.49 12.17 -2.27
CA GLN A 162 6.51 11.33 -1.08
C GLN A 162 5.82 12.03 0.09
N LEU A 163 5.09 11.25 0.88
CA LEU A 163 4.66 11.62 2.23
C LEU A 163 5.77 11.23 3.22
N VAL A 164 6.39 12.22 3.86
CA VAL A 164 7.52 12.00 4.78
C VAL A 164 7.03 11.75 6.20
N ALA A 165 6.12 12.58 6.67
CA ALA A 165 5.56 12.51 8.01
C ALA A 165 4.15 13.11 8.03
N VAL A 166 3.37 12.72 9.04
CA VAL A 166 2.09 13.33 9.37
C VAL A 166 2.12 13.70 10.85
N ASP A 167 1.81 14.94 11.16
CA ASP A 167 1.60 15.41 12.53
C ASP A 167 0.10 15.69 12.72
N PRO A 168 -0.66 14.74 13.30
CA PRO A 168 -2.10 14.89 13.47
C PRO A 168 -2.47 15.99 14.47
N GLU A 169 -1.63 16.25 15.48
CA GLU A 169 -1.89 17.26 16.50
C GLU A 169 -1.81 18.67 15.92
N ARG A 170 -0.84 18.89 15.03
CA ARG A 170 -0.67 20.19 14.34
C ARG A 170 -1.38 20.25 13.00
N GLN A 171 -2.00 19.16 12.57
CA GLN A 171 -2.63 19.02 11.25
C GLN A 171 -1.66 19.37 10.11
N GLN A 172 -0.41 18.90 10.22
CA GLN A 172 0.66 19.12 9.25
C GLN A 172 1.07 17.81 8.58
N ILE A 173 1.51 17.94 7.33
CA ILE A 173 2.06 16.84 6.52
C ILE A 173 3.33 17.28 5.81
#